data_73477340a40e1e736af0f0cae39eb6bc
#
_entry.id   73477340a40e1e736af0f0cae39eb6bc
#
_cell.length_a   1.000
_cell.length_b   1.000
_cell.length_c   1.000
_cell.angle_alpha   90.00
_cell.angle_beta   90.00
_cell.angle_gamma   90.00
#
_symmetry.space_group_name_H-M   'P 1'
#
loop_
_entity.id
_entity.type
_entity.pdbx_description
1 polymer ?
#
loop_
_entity_poly.entity_id
_entity_poly.type
_entity_poly.pdbx_seq_one_letter_code
_entity_poly.pdbx_strand_id
1 'polypeptide(L)'
;MLEISNCSAGYDGKQVFHDVSLSVSGGKTGCIIGPSGCGKTTLLMLAAGLKGADAGSVRLDGLPVTAGDSRVGLILQHYGLFPWLTVSENIAVGLRLRHVAAAARRRMVARELSRLGLQECAERYPNALSGGQQQRVAIARSMTLAPRLLLMDEPFSALDAMTRESLQDVLLQTLEDNSMTVLLVTHSIEEAAYLGGRIWLLAGSPARIQMCFENPGHGAPGYRTDPSFFRLCAEIRRHLERSQCV
;
A
#
# COMPACT_ATOMS: atom_id res chain seq x y z
N MET A 1 11.47 -6.97 7.14
CA MET A 1 11.07 -7.90 6.06
C MET A 1 9.67 -8.41 6.34
N LEU A 2 8.76 -8.33 5.37
CA LEU A 2 7.43 -8.97 5.43
C LEU A 2 7.52 -10.38 4.82
N GLU A 3 6.95 -11.37 5.49
CA GLU A 3 6.84 -12.75 5.00
C GLU A 3 5.41 -13.24 5.15
N ILE A 4 4.84 -13.71 4.05
CA ILE A 4 3.56 -14.42 3.99
C ILE A 4 3.89 -15.83 3.52
N SER A 5 3.57 -16.86 4.29
CA SER A 5 3.99 -18.23 4.05
C SER A 5 2.81 -19.19 4.02
N ASN A 6 2.56 -19.79 2.86
CA ASN A 6 1.52 -20.80 2.59
C ASN A 6 0.13 -20.40 3.11
N CYS A 7 -0.19 -19.11 3.01
CA CYS A 7 -1.44 -18.58 3.53
C CYS A 7 -2.63 -18.92 2.65
N SER A 8 -3.68 -19.36 3.30
CA SER A 8 -5.02 -19.54 2.72
C SER A 8 -6.01 -18.76 3.57
N ALA A 9 -7.00 -18.13 2.94
CA ALA A 9 -8.08 -17.46 3.65
C ALA A 9 -9.34 -17.34 2.79
N GLY A 10 -10.48 -17.29 3.48
CA GLY A 10 -11.78 -17.16 2.86
C GLY A 10 -12.82 -16.52 3.78
N TYR A 11 -14.08 -16.53 3.35
CA TYR A 11 -15.25 -16.07 4.08
C TYR A 11 -16.36 -17.10 3.91
N ASP A 12 -17.06 -17.40 4.99
CA ASP A 12 -18.25 -18.28 4.99
C ASP A 12 -18.02 -19.64 4.28
N GLY A 13 -16.86 -20.25 4.53
CA GLY A 13 -16.46 -21.53 3.93
C GLY A 13 -16.00 -21.46 2.46
N LYS A 14 -16.04 -20.29 1.82
CA LYS A 14 -15.54 -20.10 0.46
C LYS A 14 -14.11 -19.52 0.51
N GLN A 15 -13.16 -20.27 0.00
CA GLN A 15 -11.78 -19.78 -0.13
C GLN A 15 -11.69 -18.66 -1.15
N VAL A 16 -11.03 -17.55 -0.74
CA VAL A 16 -10.70 -16.41 -1.61
C VAL A 16 -9.36 -16.65 -2.29
N PHE A 17 -8.36 -17.05 -1.50
CA PHE A 17 -7.05 -17.46 -2.04
C PHE A 17 -6.53 -18.68 -1.28
N HIS A 18 -5.63 -19.40 -1.95
CA HIS A 18 -5.08 -20.66 -1.45
C HIS A 18 -3.58 -20.73 -1.68
N ASP A 19 -2.84 -21.13 -0.64
CA ASP A 19 -1.40 -21.40 -0.68
C ASP A 19 -0.58 -20.22 -1.25
N VAL A 20 -0.85 -19.02 -0.75
CA VAL A 20 -0.14 -17.80 -1.16
C VAL A 20 1.12 -17.63 -0.32
N SER A 21 2.26 -17.53 -1.01
CA SER A 21 3.56 -17.23 -0.38
C SER A 21 4.24 -16.08 -1.11
N LEU A 22 4.67 -15.07 -0.36
CA LEU A 22 5.46 -13.96 -0.88
C LEU A 22 6.33 -13.35 0.23
N SER A 23 7.38 -12.65 -0.17
CA SER A 23 8.24 -11.93 0.78
C SER A 23 8.72 -10.59 0.23
N VAL A 24 8.66 -9.55 1.07
CA VAL A 24 9.18 -8.21 0.76
C VAL A 24 10.32 -7.91 1.70
N SER A 25 11.52 -7.71 1.14
CA SER A 25 12.71 -7.36 1.91
C SER A 25 12.54 -6.02 2.63
N GLY A 26 13.23 -5.84 3.74
CA GLY A 26 13.20 -4.58 4.49
C GLY A 26 13.61 -3.39 3.61
N GLY A 27 12.85 -2.30 3.68
CA GLY A 27 13.10 -1.09 2.88
C GLY A 27 12.80 -1.23 1.38
N LYS A 28 12.10 -2.28 0.96
CA LYS A 28 11.73 -2.50 -0.45
C LYS A 28 10.22 -2.44 -0.65
N THR A 29 9.82 -2.20 -1.90
CA THR A 29 8.42 -2.16 -2.33
C THR A 29 8.07 -3.43 -3.08
N GLY A 30 7.00 -4.10 -2.62
CA GLY A 30 6.33 -5.18 -3.34
C GLY A 30 4.97 -4.73 -3.85
N CYS A 31 4.57 -5.24 -5.03
CA CYS A 31 3.26 -5.00 -5.60
C CYS A 31 2.53 -6.31 -5.86
N ILE A 32 1.24 -6.34 -5.54
CA ILE A 32 0.33 -7.43 -5.96
C ILE A 32 -0.60 -6.87 -7.02
N ILE A 33 -0.58 -7.50 -8.20
CA ILE A 33 -1.47 -7.16 -9.30
C ILE A 33 -2.40 -8.34 -9.60
N GLY A 34 -3.60 -8.05 -10.06
CA GLY A 34 -4.56 -9.09 -10.44
C GLY A 34 -5.94 -8.53 -10.76
N PRO A 35 -6.85 -9.35 -11.31
CA PRO A 35 -8.20 -8.93 -11.64
C PRO A 35 -8.96 -8.39 -10.44
N SER A 36 -10.01 -7.58 -10.69
CA SER A 36 -10.93 -7.14 -9.63
C SER A 36 -11.60 -8.35 -9.00
N GLY A 37 -11.73 -8.33 -7.67
CA GLY A 37 -12.38 -9.42 -6.92
C GLY A 37 -11.53 -10.68 -6.68
N CYS A 38 -10.29 -10.79 -7.18
CA CYS A 38 -9.44 -11.98 -6.96
C CYS A 38 -8.88 -12.11 -5.53
N GLY A 39 -9.18 -11.18 -4.61
CA GLY A 39 -8.76 -11.31 -3.21
C GLY A 39 -7.56 -10.45 -2.78
N LYS A 40 -7.13 -9.48 -3.60
CA LYS A 40 -6.00 -8.58 -3.26
C LYS A 40 -6.20 -7.86 -1.92
N THR A 41 -7.36 -7.21 -1.75
CA THR A 41 -7.73 -6.55 -0.48
C THR A 41 -7.75 -7.53 0.69
N THR A 42 -8.27 -8.75 0.48
CA THR A 42 -8.29 -9.78 1.52
C THR A 42 -6.88 -10.19 1.94
N LEU A 43 -5.96 -10.33 0.97
CA LEU A 43 -4.57 -10.64 1.24
C LEU A 43 -3.87 -9.48 1.97
N LEU A 44 -4.21 -8.24 1.62
CA LEU A 44 -3.71 -7.05 2.32
C LEU A 44 -4.22 -6.99 3.76
N MET A 45 -5.52 -7.28 4.00
CA MET A 45 -6.10 -7.35 5.35
C MET A 45 -5.46 -8.46 6.19
N LEU A 46 -5.15 -9.59 5.58
CA LEU A 46 -4.39 -10.66 6.23
C LEU A 46 -2.98 -10.19 6.60
N ALA A 47 -2.28 -9.50 5.69
CA ALA A 47 -0.96 -8.91 5.95
C ALA A 47 -0.99 -7.85 7.05
N ALA A 48 -2.14 -7.17 7.26
CA ALA A 48 -2.37 -6.22 8.35
C ALA A 48 -2.74 -6.87 9.69
N GLY A 49 -2.94 -8.19 9.72
CA GLY A 49 -3.45 -8.91 10.90
C GLY A 49 -4.92 -8.66 11.20
N LEU A 50 -5.65 -7.99 10.28
CA LEU A 50 -7.08 -7.68 10.43
C LEU A 50 -7.98 -8.84 10.00
N LYS A 51 -7.43 -9.80 9.24
CA LYS A 51 -8.06 -11.06 8.90
C LYS A 51 -7.15 -12.20 9.32
N GLY A 52 -7.71 -13.21 9.98
CA GLY A 52 -7.01 -14.46 10.31
C GLY A 52 -6.75 -15.29 9.04
N ALA A 53 -5.63 -15.98 9.00
CA ALA A 53 -5.37 -17.04 8.04
C ALA A 53 -6.09 -18.33 8.45
N ASP A 54 -6.68 -19.03 7.47
CA ASP A 54 -7.20 -20.39 7.69
C ASP A 54 -6.04 -21.40 7.73
N ALA A 55 -4.94 -21.08 7.02
CA ALA A 55 -3.67 -21.80 7.05
C ALA A 55 -2.51 -20.85 6.76
N GLY A 56 -1.30 -21.23 7.17
CA GLY A 56 -0.08 -20.45 6.96
C GLY A 56 0.18 -19.40 8.04
N SER A 57 1.07 -18.47 7.77
CA SER A 57 1.45 -17.42 8.74
C SER A 57 1.93 -16.14 8.05
N VAL A 58 1.73 -15.01 8.75
CA VAL A 58 2.27 -13.69 8.37
C VAL A 58 3.24 -13.22 9.44
N ARG A 59 4.43 -12.82 9.03
CA ARG A 59 5.48 -12.30 9.92
C ARG A 59 6.04 -10.99 9.39
N LEU A 60 6.33 -10.10 10.32
CA LEU A 60 7.08 -8.87 10.06
C LEU A 60 8.33 -8.87 10.94
N ASP A 61 9.51 -8.84 10.31
CA ASP A 61 10.81 -8.96 10.98
C ASP A 61 10.89 -10.21 11.89
N GLY A 62 10.39 -11.35 11.40
CA GLY A 62 10.36 -12.63 12.10
C GLY A 62 9.27 -12.76 13.17
N LEU A 63 8.57 -11.70 13.54
CA LEU A 63 7.50 -11.71 14.54
C LEU A 63 6.12 -11.81 13.88
N PRO A 64 5.16 -12.56 14.44
CA PRO A 64 3.80 -12.60 13.93
C PRO A 64 3.18 -11.21 13.85
N VAL A 65 2.37 -10.97 12.82
CA VAL A 65 1.54 -9.77 12.71
C VAL A 65 0.17 -10.05 13.33
N THR A 66 -0.30 -9.13 14.16
CA THR A 66 -1.60 -9.21 14.84
C THR A 66 -2.41 -7.95 14.61
N ALA A 67 -3.73 -8.01 14.87
CA ALA A 67 -4.60 -6.83 14.75
C ALA A 67 -4.11 -5.69 15.66
N GLY A 68 -4.00 -4.49 15.08
CA GLY A 68 -3.51 -3.32 15.80
C GLY A 68 -1.99 -3.25 15.99
N ASP A 69 -1.23 -4.08 15.28
CA ASP A 69 0.23 -4.04 15.32
C ASP A 69 0.76 -2.64 14.97
N SER A 70 1.43 -2.03 15.92
CA SER A 70 1.94 -0.66 15.80
C SER A 70 3.04 -0.49 14.73
N ARG A 71 3.62 -1.60 14.28
CA ARG A 71 4.63 -1.62 13.20
C ARG A 71 4.01 -1.51 11.82
N VAL A 72 2.67 -1.69 11.70
CA VAL A 72 1.93 -1.74 10.42
C VAL A 72 1.09 -0.48 10.24
N GLY A 73 1.29 0.20 9.12
CA GLY A 73 0.40 1.26 8.60
C GLY A 73 -0.48 0.69 7.48
N LEU A 74 -1.73 1.12 7.42
CA LEU A 74 -2.67 0.69 6.38
C LEU A 74 -3.35 1.90 5.75
N ILE A 75 -3.34 1.96 4.42
CA ILE A 75 -4.09 2.94 3.62
C ILE A 75 -5.08 2.16 2.76
N LEU A 76 -6.37 2.43 2.96
CA LEU A 76 -7.47 1.82 2.24
C LEU A 76 -7.79 2.57 0.94
N GLN A 77 -8.48 1.93 0.02
CA GLN A 77 -8.87 2.46 -1.29
C GLN A 77 -9.59 3.83 -1.22
N HIS A 78 -10.43 4.06 -0.21
CA HIS A 78 -11.12 5.34 0.03
C HIS A 78 -10.44 6.17 1.13
N TYR A 79 -9.13 6.00 1.31
CA TYR A 79 -8.27 6.73 2.25
C TYR A 79 -8.65 6.58 3.73
N GLY A 80 -9.89 6.21 4.06
CA GLY A 80 -10.40 6.03 5.42
C GLY A 80 -10.26 7.28 6.29
N LEU A 81 -10.37 8.48 5.70
CA LEU A 81 -10.34 9.73 6.46
C LEU A 81 -11.63 9.88 7.26
N PHE A 82 -11.50 10.44 8.46
CA PHE A 82 -12.64 10.78 9.29
C PHE A 82 -13.25 12.09 8.80
N PRO A 83 -14.47 12.11 8.21
CA PRO A 83 -15.02 13.30 7.56
C PRO A 83 -15.37 14.43 8.53
N TRP A 84 -15.50 14.14 9.81
CA TRP A 84 -15.77 15.10 10.90
C TRP A 84 -14.51 15.64 11.58
N LEU A 85 -13.32 15.26 11.14
CA LEU A 85 -12.03 15.76 11.63
C LEU A 85 -11.36 16.59 10.53
N THR A 86 -10.66 17.65 10.94
CA THR A 86 -9.80 18.42 10.04
C THR A 86 -8.62 17.59 9.53
N VAL A 87 -7.88 18.09 8.55
CA VAL A 87 -6.63 17.47 8.07
C VAL A 87 -5.65 17.25 9.21
N SER A 88 -5.37 18.30 10.00
CA SER A 88 -4.48 18.20 11.17
C SER A 88 -4.95 17.15 12.18
N GLU A 89 -6.25 17.07 12.42
CA GLU A 89 -6.83 16.11 13.35
C GLU A 89 -6.79 14.69 12.81
N ASN A 90 -7.07 14.49 11.51
CA ASN A 90 -6.92 13.19 10.84
C ASN A 90 -5.49 12.66 10.98
N ILE A 91 -4.49 13.50 10.71
CA ILE A 91 -3.08 13.14 10.86
C ILE A 91 -2.74 12.79 12.33
N ALA A 92 -3.34 13.51 13.28
CA ALA A 92 -3.08 13.35 14.71
C ALA A 92 -3.75 12.13 15.37
N VAL A 93 -4.74 11.49 14.73
CA VAL A 93 -5.57 10.43 15.37
C VAL A 93 -4.73 9.31 15.98
N GLY A 94 -3.82 8.72 15.22
CA GLY A 94 -2.98 7.63 15.70
C GLY A 94 -2.07 8.04 16.86
N LEU A 95 -1.57 9.28 16.84
CA LEU A 95 -0.77 9.84 17.93
C LEU A 95 -1.60 10.09 19.19
N ARG A 96 -2.88 10.47 19.04
CA ARG A 96 -3.82 10.60 20.18
C ARG A 96 -4.07 9.25 20.83
N LEU A 97 -4.33 8.20 20.04
CA LEU A 97 -4.55 6.85 20.51
C LEU A 97 -3.32 6.25 21.23
N ARG A 98 -2.11 6.68 20.85
CA ARG A 98 -0.85 6.32 21.52
C ARG A 98 -0.51 7.25 22.69
N HIS A 99 -1.42 8.11 23.12
CA HIS A 99 -1.23 9.06 24.24
C HIS A 99 0.01 9.96 24.09
N VAL A 100 0.42 10.31 22.84
CA VAL A 100 1.53 11.22 22.60
C VAL A 100 1.18 12.61 23.14
N ALA A 101 2.08 13.19 23.93
CA ALA A 101 1.91 14.51 24.54
C ALA A 101 1.56 15.58 23.50
N ALA A 102 0.66 16.52 23.83
CA ALA A 102 0.10 17.49 22.89
C ALA A 102 1.16 18.32 22.15
N ALA A 103 2.23 18.74 22.84
CA ALA A 103 3.32 19.51 22.22
C ALA A 103 4.11 18.68 21.20
N ALA A 104 4.42 17.42 21.50
CA ALA A 104 5.11 16.49 20.59
C ALA A 104 4.21 16.18 19.38
N ARG A 105 2.93 15.90 19.61
CA ARG A 105 1.94 15.61 18.57
C ARG A 105 1.82 16.77 17.58
N ARG A 106 1.71 18.02 18.06
CA ARG A 106 1.68 19.21 17.19
C ARG A 106 2.91 19.31 16.30
N ARG A 107 4.13 19.07 16.85
CA ARG A 107 5.37 19.07 16.06
C ARG A 107 5.39 18.00 14.99
N MET A 108 4.96 16.77 15.32
CA MET A 108 4.92 15.64 14.39
C MET A 108 3.93 15.90 13.25
N VAL A 109 2.72 16.40 13.57
CA VAL A 109 1.71 16.77 12.58
C VAL A 109 2.22 17.89 11.66
N ALA A 110 2.80 18.95 12.22
CA ALA A 110 3.34 20.07 11.43
C ALA A 110 4.44 19.63 10.47
N ARG A 111 5.29 18.70 10.90
CA ARG A 111 6.33 18.09 10.05
C ARG A 111 5.72 17.38 8.85
N GLU A 112 4.73 16.51 9.04
CA GLU A 112 4.11 15.76 7.94
C GLU A 112 3.25 16.66 7.03
N LEU A 113 2.58 17.67 7.58
CA LEU A 113 1.90 18.72 6.79
C LEU A 113 2.88 19.41 5.85
N SER A 114 4.05 19.83 6.37
CA SER A 114 5.08 20.50 5.57
C SER A 114 5.66 19.57 4.50
N ARG A 115 5.97 18.33 4.88
CA ARG A 115 6.57 17.33 3.98
C ARG A 115 5.68 17.00 2.78
N LEU A 116 4.38 16.98 2.97
CA LEU A 116 3.41 16.61 1.94
C LEU A 116 2.67 17.79 1.30
N GLY A 117 3.10 19.04 1.62
CA GLY A 117 2.51 20.26 1.03
C GLY A 117 1.06 20.47 1.43
N LEU A 118 0.70 20.20 2.70
CA LEU A 118 -0.67 20.26 3.22
C LEU A 118 -0.91 21.42 4.19
N GLN A 119 0.05 22.35 4.35
CA GLN A 119 -0.03 23.41 5.37
C GLN A 119 -1.28 24.28 5.19
N GLU A 120 -1.59 24.66 3.93
CA GLU A 120 -2.72 25.56 3.61
C GLU A 120 -4.10 24.90 3.81
N CYS A 121 -4.14 23.57 3.90
CA CYS A 121 -5.39 22.83 4.13
C CYS A 121 -5.47 22.18 5.51
N ALA A 122 -4.55 22.50 6.42
CA ALA A 122 -4.46 21.90 7.75
C ALA A 122 -5.79 21.90 8.54
N GLU A 123 -6.55 22.99 8.43
CA GLU A 123 -7.83 23.20 9.12
C GLU A 123 -9.06 22.87 8.26
N ARG A 124 -8.86 22.39 7.01
CA ARG A 124 -9.97 21.96 6.14
C ARG A 124 -10.43 20.57 6.53
N TYR A 125 -11.68 20.25 6.19
CA TYR A 125 -12.27 18.92 6.31
C TYR A 125 -12.07 18.11 5.02
N PRO A 126 -12.05 16.76 5.08
CA PRO A 126 -11.81 15.90 3.92
C PRO A 126 -12.68 16.19 2.70
N ASN A 127 -13.95 16.54 2.88
CA ASN A 127 -14.87 16.86 1.78
C ASN A 127 -14.54 18.16 1.02
N ALA A 128 -13.69 19.02 1.57
CA ALA A 128 -13.20 20.25 0.93
C ALA A 128 -11.83 20.05 0.23
N LEU A 129 -11.35 18.81 0.11
CA LEU A 129 -10.06 18.46 -0.46
C LEU A 129 -10.22 17.79 -1.81
N SER A 130 -9.25 17.99 -2.73
CA SER A 130 -9.11 17.14 -3.91
C SER A 130 -8.71 15.72 -3.53
N GLY A 131 -8.95 14.74 -4.43
CA GLY A 131 -8.56 13.34 -4.22
C GLY A 131 -7.07 13.19 -3.89
N GLY A 132 -6.20 13.91 -4.60
CA GLY A 132 -4.76 13.92 -4.32
C GLY A 132 -4.40 14.50 -2.95
N GLN A 133 -5.12 15.54 -2.48
CA GLN A 133 -4.94 16.07 -1.13
C GLN A 133 -5.41 15.05 -0.08
N GLN A 134 -6.57 14.41 -0.27
CA GLN A 134 -7.07 13.36 0.63
C GLN A 134 -6.07 12.21 0.75
N GLN A 135 -5.49 11.77 -0.36
CA GLN A 135 -4.47 10.73 -0.35
C GLN A 135 -3.21 11.17 0.42
N ARG A 136 -2.71 12.39 0.18
CA ARG A 136 -1.58 12.92 0.97
C ARG A 136 -1.88 12.95 2.46
N VAL A 137 -3.11 13.29 2.86
CA VAL A 137 -3.53 13.23 4.28
C VAL A 137 -3.49 11.80 4.82
N ALA A 138 -3.95 10.79 4.05
CA ALA A 138 -3.89 9.40 4.45
C ALA A 138 -2.44 8.90 4.61
N ILE A 139 -1.56 9.30 3.68
CA ILE A 139 -0.10 9.03 3.78
C ILE A 139 0.45 9.70 5.04
N ALA A 140 0.22 11.00 5.25
CA ALA A 140 0.68 11.74 6.42
C ALA A 140 0.24 11.08 7.73
N ARG A 141 -1.03 10.69 7.83
CA ARG A 141 -1.58 9.98 8.99
C ARG A 141 -0.84 8.68 9.28
N SER A 142 -0.56 7.90 8.25
CA SER A 142 0.18 6.64 8.41
C SER A 142 1.65 6.89 8.79
N MET A 143 2.29 7.90 8.20
CA MET A 143 3.70 8.23 8.43
C MET A 143 3.96 8.78 9.84
N THR A 144 3.02 9.50 10.45
CA THR A 144 3.20 10.02 11.83
C THR A 144 3.44 8.90 12.84
N LEU A 145 3.04 7.68 12.55
CA LEU A 145 3.23 6.52 13.41
C LEU A 145 4.57 5.81 13.20
N ALA A 146 5.35 6.25 12.21
CA ALA A 146 6.62 5.65 11.80
C ALA A 146 6.54 4.11 11.64
N PRO A 147 5.63 3.59 10.81
CA PRO A 147 5.46 2.15 10.64
C PRO A 147 6.68 1.53 9.96
N ARG A 148 6.96 0.25 10.24
CA ARG A 148 7.97 -0.53 9.52
C ARG A 148 7.44 -1.11 8.21
N LEU A 149 6.12 -1.35 8.16
CA LEU A 149 5.40 -1.86 7.00
C LEU A 149 4.24 -0.92 6.66
N LEU A 150 4.19 -0.47 5.42
CA LEU A 150 3.05 0.25 4.88
C LEU A 150 2.30 -0.64 3.89
N LEU A 151 1.03 -0.88 4.16
CA LEU A 151 0.12 -1.60 3.31
C LEU A 151 -0.81 -0.61 2.60
N MET A 152 -0.98 -0.74 1.28
CA MET A 152 -1.76 0.21 0.48
C MET A 152 -2.73 -0.53 -0.44
N ASP A 153 -4.03 -0.24 -0.34
CA ASP A 153 -5.08 -0.83 -1.16
C ASP A 153 -5.50 0.17 -2.24
N GLU A 154 -5.09 -0.08 -3.49
CA GLU A 154 -5.38 0.74 -4.68
C GLU A 154 -5.22 2.26 -4.45
N PRO A 155 -4.07 2.70 -3.92
CA PRO A 155 -3.95 4.06 -3.37
C PRO A 155 -4.14 5.17 -4.40
N PHE A 156 -3.96 4.90 -5.70
CA PHE A 156 -3.98 5.93 -6.74
C PHE A 156 -5.18 5.80 -7.70
N SER A 157 -6.12 4.90 -7.43
CA SER A 157 -7.21 4.56 -8.36
C SER A 157 -8.16 5.72 -8.67
N ALA A 158 -8.34 6.66 -7.73
CA ALA A 158 -9.26 7.79 -7.86
C ALA A 158 -8.60 9.08 -8.41
N LEU A 159 -7.35 9.02 -8.89
CA LEU A 159 -6.59 10.19 -9.32
C LEU A 159 -6.47 10.29 -10.84
N ASP A 160 -6.43 11.52 -11.34
CA ASP A 160 -6.01 11.80 -12.71
C ASP A 160 -4.52 11.43 -12.93
N ALA A 161 -4.11 11.27 -14.18
CA ALA A 161 -2.78 10.76 -14.53
C ALA A 161 -1.64 11.62 -13.96
N MET A 162 -1.71 12.95 -14.11
CA MET A 162 -0.65 13.86 -13.67
C MET A 162 -0.49 13.87 -12.15
N THR A 163 -1.61 13.95 -11.43
CA THR A 163 -1.62 13.90 -9.95
C THR A 163 -1.11 12.55 -9.45
N ARG A 164 -1.49 11.46 -10.10
CA ARG A 164 -1.04 10.09 -9.80
C ARG A 164 0.47 9.97 -9.88
N GLU A 165 1.08 10.36 -11.01
CA GLU A 165 2.52 10.28 -11.21
C GLU A 165 3.28 11.11 -10.17
N SER A 166 2.87 12.36 -9.95
CA SER A 166 3.47 13.22 -8.93
C SER A 166 3.43 12.61 -7.53
N LEU A 167 2.31 11.97 -7.16
CA LEU A 167 2.18 11.35 -5.84
C LEU A 167 2.96 10.03 -5.71
N GLN A 168 3.12 9.28 -6.79
CA GLN A 168 3.99 8.11 -6.81
C GLN A 168 5.44 8.51 -6.55
N ASP A 169 5.91 9.60 -7.15
CA ASP A 169 7.27 10.11 -6.93
C ASP A 169 7.46 10.58 -5.49
N VAL A 170 6.49 11.34 -4.93
CA VAL A 170 6.48 11.73 -3.52
C VAL A 170 6.48 10.51 -2.59
N LEU A 171 5.72 9.47 -2.92
CA LEU A 171 5.70 8.24 -2.16
C LEU A 171 7.09 7.57 -2.16
N LEU A 172 7.69 7.36 -3.35
CA LEU A 172 9.01 6.72 -3.46
C LEU A 172 10.07 7.46 -2.65
N GLN A 173 10.15 8.78 -2.79
CA GLN A 173 11.08 9.60 -1.99
C GLN A 173 10.82 9.43 -0.49
N THR A 174 9.54 9.43 -0.10
CA THR A 174 9.13 9.20 1.30
C THR A 174 9.58 7.85 1.84
N LEU A 175 9.53 6.82 1.01
CA LEU A 175 9.92 5.45 1.38
C LEU A 175 11.43 5.30 1.53
N GLU A 176 12.20 5.88 0.61
CA GLU A 176 13.67 5.90 0.68
C GLU A 176 14.17 6.56 1.95
N ASP A 177 13.64 7.75 2.27
CA ASP A 177 14.00 8.53 3.47
C ASP A 177 13.77 7.75 4.78
N ASN A 178 12.81 6.83 4.81
CA ASN A 178 12.42 6.10 6.03
C ASN A 178 12.81 4.62 6.04
N SER A 179 13.45 4.11 4.99
CA SER A 179 13.79 2.68 4.85
C SER A 179 12.60 1.75 5.14
N MET A 180 11.39 2.16 4.72
CA MET A 180 10.15 1.49 5.04
C MET A 180 9.83 0.40 4.03
N THR A 181 9.35 -0.73 4.52
CA THR A 181 8.84 -1.81 3.66
C THR A 181 7.43 -1.47 3.21
N VAL A 182 7.13 -1.70 1.93
CA VAL A 182 5.80 -1.45 1.37
C VAL A 182 5.28 -2.68 0.66
N LEU A 183 4.00 -2.97 0.87
CA LEU A 183 3.23 -3.87 0.03
C LEU A 183 2.00 -3.12 -0.46
N LEU A 184 1.90 -2.92 -1.76
CA LEU A 184 0.73 -2.30 -2.35
C LEU A 184 -0.03 -3.29 -3.25
N VAL A 185 -1.33 -3.16 -3.31
CA VAL A 185 -2.18 -3.86 -4.26
C VAL A 185 -2.76 -2.85 -5.26
N THR A 186 -2.79 -3.23 -6.53
CA THR A 186 -3.32 -2.39 -7.61
C THR A 186 -3.86 -3.26 -8.74
N HIS A 187 -4.69 -2.67 -9.59
CA HIS A 187 -5.07 -3.23 -10.88
C HIS A 187 -4.35 -2.56 -12.07
N SER A 188 -3.59 -1.48 -11.80
CA SER A 188 -2.81 -0.77 -12.83
C SER A 188 -1.45 -1.43 -13.03
N ILE A 189 -1.18 -1.85 -14.28
CA ILE A 189 0.08 -2.46 -14.68
C ILE A 189 1.21 -1.43 -14.53
N GLU A 190 0.94 -0.19 -14.95
CA GLU A 190 1.92 0.90 -14.93
C GLU A 190 2.31 1.27 -13.49
N GLU A 191 1.34 1.27 -12.56
CA GLU A 191 1.65 1.48 -11.13
C GLU A 191 2.53 0.37 -10.58
N ALA A 192 2.15 -0.89 -10.84
CA ALA A 192 2.93 -2.03 -10.38
C ALA A 192 4.35 -2.02 -10.95
N ALA A 193 4.50 -1.71 -12.24
CA ALA A 193 5.79 -1.62 -12.91
C ALA A 193 6.64 -0.45 -12.42
N TYR A 194 6.03 0.69 -12.05
CA TYR A 194 6.78 1.85 -11.58
C TYR A 194 7.21 1.73 -10.12
N LEU A 195 6.31 1.24 -9.25
CA LEU A 195 6.53 1.23 -7.80
C LEU A 195 7.14 -0.06 -7.28
N GLY A 196 6.83 -1.20 -7.91
CA GLY A 196 7.17 -2.51 -7.38
C GLY A 196 8.56 -3.00 -7.77
N GLY A 197 9.42 -3.24 -6.79
CA GLY A 197 10.68 -3.96 -7.00
C GLY A 197 10.47 -5.45 -7.25
N ARG A 198 9.41 -6.01 -6.64
CA ARG A 198 8.82 -7.32 -6.92
C ARG A 198 7.33 -7.17 -7.20
N ILE A 199 6.85 -7.88 -8.21
CA ILE A 199 5.45 -7.81 -8.61
C ILE A 199 4.89 -9.22 -8.68
N TRP A 200 3.87 -9.50 -7.86
CA TRP A 200 3.18 -10.80 -7.85
C TRP A 200 1.84 -10.69 -8.58
N LEU A 201 1.63 -11.57 -9.54
CA LEU A 201 0.34 -11.74 -10.21
C LEU A 201 -0.52 -12.71 -9.39
N LEU A 202 -1.59 -12.19 -8.81
CA LEU A 202 -2.59 -12.95 -8.06
C LEU A 202 -3.81 -13.18 -8.96
N ALA A 203 -4.15 -14.42 -9.26
CA ALA A 203 -5.31 -14.76 -10.11
C ALA A 203 -5.84 -16.18 -9.84
N GLY A 204 -7.02 -16.48 -10.38
CA GLY A 204 -7.74 -17.75 -10.19
C GLY A 204 -8.87 -17.65 -9.17
N SER A 205 -9.58 -18.75 -8.95
CA SER A 205 -10.67 -18.88 -7.96
C SER A 205 -10.70 -20.32 -7.38
N PRO A 206 -10.16 -20.52 -6.16
CA PRO A 206 -9.45 -19.58 -5.30
C PRO A 206 -8.17 -19.04 -5.95
N ALA A 207 -7.83 -17.79 -5.63
CA ALA A 207 -6.66 -17.15 -6.21
C ALA A 207 -5.35 -17.73 -5.68
N ARG A 208 -4.31 -17.70 -6.53
CA ARG A 208 -2.94 -18.10 -6.20
C ARG A 208 -1.95 -17.13 -6.85
N ILE A 209 -0.71 -17.11 -6.38
CA ILE A 209 0.37 -16.44 -7.11
C ILE A 209 0.68 -17.25 -8.36
N GLN A 210 0.40 -16.65 -9.52
CA GLN A 210 0.65 -17.27 -10.84
C GLN A 210 2.06 -16.99 -11.35
N MET A 211 2.59 -15.82 -11.03
CA MET A 211 3.89 -15.33 -11.50
C MET A 211 4.46 -14.30 -10.52
N CYS A 212 5.79 -14.21 -10.50
CA CYS A 212 6.53 -13.15 -9.83
C CYS A 212 7.51 -12.51 -10.83
N PHE A 213 7.50 -11.19 -10.92
CA PHE A 213 8.40 -10.41 -11.76
C PHE A 213 9.38 -9.65 -10.87
N GLU A 214 10.67 -9.76 -11.17
CA GLU A 214 11.71 -8.91 -10.57
C GLU A 214 11.84 -7.63 -11.39
N ASN A 215 11.90 -6.48 -10.74
CA ASN A 215 11.96 -5.19 -11.39
C ASN A 215 13.05 -4.30 -10.76
N PRO A 216 14.29 -4.46 -11.18
CA PRO A 216 15.40 -3.67 -10.63
C PRO A 216 15.36 -2.18 -10.98
N GLY A 217 14.60 -1.79 -12.03
CA GLY A 217 14.47 -0.42 -12.48
C GLY A 217 13.42 0.42 -11.74
N HIS A 218 12.61 -0.19 -10.85
CA HIS A 218 11.52 0.51 -10.17
C HIS A 218 11.99 1.78 -9.46
N GLY A 219 11.21 2.83 -9.59
CA GLY A 219 11.45 4.12 -8.92
C GLY A 219 12.64 4.92 -9.45
N ALA A 220 13.42 4.41 -10.40
CA ALA A 220 14.55 5.14 -10.94
C ALA A 220 14.11 6.38 -11.73
N PRO A 221 14.85 7.49 -11.66
CA PRO A 221 14.57 8.68 -12.48
C PRO A 221 14.50 8.32 -13.97
N GLY A 222 13.44 8.75 -14.66
CA GLY A 222 13.22 8.47 -16.08
C GLY A 222 12.76 7.06 -16.40
N TYR A 223 12.56 6.18 -15.42
CA TYR A 223 12.16 4.79 -15.68
C TYR A 223 10.85 4.66 -16.45
N ARG A 224 9.88 5.58 -16.25
CA ARG A 224 8.61 5.59 -17.01
C ARG A 224 8.80 5.72 -18.54
N THR A 225 9.93 6.26 -18.99
CA THR A 225 10.27 6.41 -20.41
C THR A 225 11.30 5.39 -20.92
N ASP A 226 11.80 4.53 -20.01
CA ASP A 226 12.78 3.50 -20.35
C ASP A 226 12.11 2.34 -21.13
N PRO A 227 12.74 1.81 -22.21
CA PRO A 227 12.21 0.65 -22.92
C PRO A 227 11.99 -0.59 -22.04
N SER A 228 12.72 -0.77 -20.95
CA SER A 228 12.52 -1.88 -20.02
C SER A 228 11.20 -1.78 -19.25
N PHE A 229 10.74 -0.57 -18.93
CA PHE A 229 9.42 -0.33 -18.33
C PHE A 229 8.29 -0.84 -19.24
N PHE A 230 8.34 -0.46 -20.53
CA PHE A 230 7.31 -0.88 -21.48
C PHE A 230 7.33 -2.39 -21.74
N ARG A 231 8.53 -3.00 -21.78
CA ARG A 231 8.67 -4.47 -21.89
C ARG A 231 8.04 -5.17 -20.70
N LEU A 232 8.30 -4.71 -19.48
CA LEU A 232 7.72 -5.26 -18.25
C LEU A 232 6.19 -5.10 -18.23
N CYS A 233 5.68 -3.92 -18.59
CA CYS A 233 4.23 -3.70 -18.70
C CYS A 233 3.58 -4.66 -19.72
N ALA A 234 4.19 -4.85 -20.87
CA ALA A 234 3.69 -5.76 -21.90
C ALA A 234 3.74 -7.24 -21.44
N GLU A 235 4.76 -7.62 -20.67
CA GLU A 235 4.88 -8.96 -20.11
C GLU A 235 3.80 -9.22 -19.05
N ILE A 236 3.62 -8.32 -18.09
CA ILE A 236 2.57 -8.41 -17.08
C ILE A 236 1.19 -8.52 -17.75
N ARG A 237 0.92 -7.68 -18.77
CA ARG A 237 -0.36 -7.67 -19.51
C ARG A 237 -0.65 -9.02 -20.13
N ARG A 238 0.31 -9.62 -20.85
CA ARG A 238 0.17 -10.95 -21.46
C ARG A 238 -0.20 -12.04 -20.42
N HIS A 239 0.40 -11.99 -19.24
CA HIS A 239 0.09 -12.95 -18.18
C HIS A 239 -1.27 -12.71 -17.56
N LEU A 240 -1.68 -11.45 -17.35
CA LEU A 240 -3.02 -11.09 -16.87
C LEU A 240 -4.12 -11.58 -17.82
N GLU A 241 -3.97 -11.34 -19.13
CA GLU A 241 -4.93 -11.80 -20.15
C GLU A 241 -5.10 -13.32 -20.13
N ARG A 242 -4.00 -14.05 -20.06
CA ARG A 242 -4.04 -15.53 -19.97
C ARG A 242 -4.72 -16.02 -18.69
N SER A 243 -4.56 -15.33 -17.58
CA SER A 243 -5.16 -15.71 -16.29
C SER A 243 -6.67 -15.40 -16.20
N GLN A 244 -7.23 -14.60 -17.11
CA GLN A 244 -8.67 -14.32 -17.20
C GLN A 244 -9.42 -15.32 -18.10
N CYS A 245 -8.72 -16.07 -18.93
CA CYS A 245 -9.30 -17.05 -19.84
C CYS A 245 -9.46 -18.47 -19.24
N VAL A 246 -9.16 -18.64 -17.97
CA VAL A 246 -9.30 -19.89 -17.19
C VAL A 246 -10.33 -19.69 -16.10
#